data_1ba2d4abe251820542d05da2b1f04594
#
_entry.id   1ba2d4abe251820542d05da2b1f04594
#
_cell.length_a   1.000
_cell.length_b   1.000
_cell.length_c   1.000
_cell.angle_alpha   90.00
_cell.angle_beta   90.00
_cell.angle_gamma   90.00
#
_symmetry.space_group_name_H-M   'P 1'
#
loop_
_entity.id
_entity.type
_entity.pdbx_description
1 polymer ?
#
loop_
_entity_poly.entity_id
_entity_poly.type
_entity_poly.pdbx_seq_one_letter_code
_entity_poly.pdbx_strand_id
1 'polypeptide(L)'
;GQSGSVTLGLGSGPGALLMTPLLAFMASQYPKAHLQISRGATATLVQALRDRSVDALVLDIRSLTPANDLIVETLCEMPGAFMCRKGHPLTKERQVTLKMVQAYSVASTPLSDEVARILVDRYGPDAHPDVMVNLRCEEISSLLDVVRTTDAVVVAVRSLAPDLVELKMSPTLSASAKFGWVSLRSRREAPLCEFLRNHTKEILHTS
;
A
#
# COMPACT_ATOMS: atom_id res chain seq x y z
N GLY A 1 -16.28 29.77 1.35
CA GLY A 1 -15.83 28.64 0.59
C GLY A 1 -14.32 28.66 0.41
N GLN A 2 -13.65 27.68 0.97
CA GLN A 2 -12.21 27.59 0.78
C GLN A 2 -11.91 27.11 -0.63
N SER A 3 -11.18 27.94 -1.40
CA SER A 3 -10.59 27.55 -2.66
C SER A 3 -9.13 27.23 -2.40
N GLY A 4 -8.62 26.20 -3.01
CA GLY A 4 -7.23 25.82 -2.90
C GLY A 4 -6.94 24.71 -3.91
N SER A 5 -5.67 24.40 -4.07
CA SER A 5 -5.23 23.32 -4.96
C SER A 5 -4.16 22.50 -4.26
N VAL A 6 -4.34 21.18 -4.27
CA VAL A 6 -3.36 20.23 -3.73
C VAL A 6 -3.19 19.09 -4.71
N THR A 7 -1.95 18.68 -4.91
CA THR A 7 -1.59 17.46 -5.63
C THR A 7 -0.95 16.50 -4.63
N LEU A 8 -1.55 15.32 -4.47
CA LEU A 8 -1.03 14.25 -3.63
C LEU A 8 -0.48 13.12 -4.48
N GLY A 9 0.67 12.59 -4.08
CA GLY A 9 1.18 11.34 -4.64
C GLY A 9 0.82 10.18 -3.71
N LEU A 10 0.23 9.13 -4.27
CA LEU A 10 -0.14 7.93 -3.50
C LEU A 10 0.56 6.70 -4.07
N GLY A 11 1.28 5.97 -3.22
CA GLY A 11 1.80 4.65 -3.56
C GLY A 11 0.67 3.63 -3.75
N SER A 12 1.01 2.40 -4.14
CA SER A 12 0.03 1.36 -4.48
C SER A 12 -0.96 1.06 -3.35
N GLY A 13 -0.46 0.71 -2.17
CA GLY A 13 -1.31 0.39 -1.01
C GLY A 13 -2.13 1.58 -0.54
N PRO A 14 -1.48 2.74 -0.27
CA PRO A 14 -2.21 3.94 0.10
C PRO A 14 -3.24 4.36 -0.94
N GLY A 15 -2.92 4.25 -2.24
CA GLY A 15 -3.84 4.59 -3.31
C GLY A 15 -5.11 3.75 -3.28
N ALA A 16 -4.99 2.45 -3.03
CA ALA A 16 -6.14 1.56 -2.96
C ALA A 16 -7.06 1.87 -1.76
N LEU A 17 -6.49 2.32 -0.65
CA LEU A 17 -7.26 2.66 0.55
C LEU A 17 -7.80 4.08 0.56
N LEU A 18 -7.10 5.04 -0.03
CA LEU A 18 -7.32 6.46 0.18
C LEU A 18 -7.94 7.21 -1.00
N MET A 19 -7.77 6.73 -2.22
CA MET A 19 -8.14 7.52 -3.40
C MET A 19 -9.62 7.89 -3.39
N THR A 20 -10.49 6.91 -3.34
CA THR A 20 -11.93 7.16 -3.31
C THR A 20 -12.39 7.95 -2.09
N PRO A 21 -11.97 7.61 -0.85
CA PRO A 21 -12.34 8.40 0.32
C PRO A 21 -11.88 9.86 0.28
N LEU A 22 -10.67 10.14 -0.21
CA LEU A 22 -10.17 11.51 -0.31
C LEU A 22 -10.92 12.32 -1.36
N LEU A 23 -11.20 11.73 -2.51
CA LEU A 23 -11.99 12.38 -3.55
C LEU A 23 -13.41 12.68 -3.06
N ALA A 24 -14.05 11.73 -2.37
CA ALA A 24 -15.37 11.91 -1.79
C ALA A 24 -15.38 13.00 -0.71
N PHE A 25 -14.35 13.03 0.14
CA PHE A 25 -14.19 14.07 1.15
C PHE A 25 -14.12 15.47 0.52
N MET A 26 -13.31 15.62 -0.52
CA MET A 26 -13.20 16.89 -1.24
C MET A 26 -14.52 17.32 -1.87
N ALA A 27 -15.18 16.38 -2.54
CA ALA A 27 -16.48 16.66 -3.17
C ALA A 27 -17.54 17.15 -2.18
N SER A 28 -17.53 16.60 -0.95
CA SER A 28 -18.52 16.93 0.07
C SER A 28 -18.15 18.15 0.91
N GLN A 29 -16.88 18.34 1.24
CA GLN A 29 -16.45 19.38 2.19
C GLN A 29 -15.83 20.60 1.52
N TYR A 30 -15.21 20.44 0.37
CA TYR A 30 -14.48 21.49 -0.33
C TYR A 30 -14.78 21.46 -1.83
N PRO A 31 -16.05 21.61 -2.24
CA PRO A 31 -16.46 21.37 -3.63
C PRO A 31 -15.83 22.31 -4.66
N LYS A 32 -15.28 23.43 -4.21
CA LYS A 32 -14.61 24.41 -5.09
C LYS A 32 -13.09 24.29 -5.10
N ALA A 33 -12.52 23.47 -4.21
CA ALA A 33 -11.09 23.21 -4.18
C ALA A 33 -10.70 22.19 -5.24
N HIS A 34 -9.40 22.16 -5.58
CA HIS A 34 -8.85 21.23 -6.56
C HIS A 34 -7.96 20.21 -5.86
N LEU A 35 -8.26 18.94 -6.06
CA LEU A 35 -7.42 17.84 -5.64
C LEU A 35 -7.03 17.01 -6.87
N GLN A 36 -5.72 16.88 -7.08
CA GLN A 36 -5.17 15.97 -8.06
C GLN A 36 -4.40 14.87 -7.34
N ILE A 37 -4.62 13.62 -7.75
CA ILE A 37 -3.90 12.48 -7.20
C ILE A 37 -3.00 11.90 -8.28
N SER A 38 -1.70 11.83 -7.97
CA SER A 38 -0.70 11.18 -8.83
C SER A 38 -0.36 9.81 -8.25
N ARG A 39 -0.20 8.82 -9.12
CA ARG A 39 0.17 7.45 -8.78
C ARG A 39 1.55 7.15 -9.34
N GLY A 40 2.27 6.26 -8.70
CA GLY A 40 3.57 5.82 -9.20
C GLY A 40 4.38 5.07 -8.16
N ALA A 41 5.55 4.59 -8.59
CA ALA A 41 6.54 3.99 -7.72
C ALA A 41 7.12 5.03 -6.75
N THR A 42 7.61 4.58 -5.60
CA THR A 42 8.16 5.46 -4.56
C THR A 42 9.21 6.43 -5.10
N ALA A 43 10.19 5.96 -5.87
CA ALA A 43 11.25 6.82 -6.40
C ALA A 43 10.71 7.93 -7.32
N THR A 44 9.75 7.60 -8.18
CA THR A 44 9.10 8.55 -9.07
C THR A 44 8.33 9.60 -8.28
N LEU A 45 7.57 9.20 -7.26
CA LEU A 45 6.79 10.11 -6.43
C LEU A 45 7.69 11.02 -5.58
N VAL A 46 8.79 10.49 -5.04
CA VAL A 46 9.76 11.30 -4.29
C VAL A 46 10.40 12.36 -5.20
N GLN A 47 10.74 12.00 -6.42
CA GLN A 47 11.28 12.97 -7.38
C GLN A 47 10.23 14.05 -7.71
N ALA A 48 8.97 13.68 -7.90
CA ALA A 48 7.89 14.64 -8.13
C ALA A 48 7.71 15.60 -6.93
N LEU A 49 7.89 15.09 -5.70
CA LEU A 49 7.87 15.91 -4.49
C LEU A 49 9.02 16.92 -4.49
N ARG A 50 10.23 16.48 -4.82
CA ARG A 50 11.42 17.35 -4.90
C ARG A 50 11.32 18.38 -6.02
N ASP A 51 10.70 18.01 -7.13
CA ASP A 51 10.42 18.91 -8.25
C ASP A 51 9.23 19.85 -7.97
N ARG A 52 8.58 19.69 -6.82
CA ARG A 52 7.41 20.47 -6.39
C ARG A 52 6.19 20.30 -7.31
N SER A 53 6.12 19.21 -8.08
CA SER A 53 4.95 18.86 -8.88
C SER A 53 3.87 18.16 -8.06
N VAL A 54 4.22 17.63 -6.89
CA VAL A 54 3.26 17.18 -5.86
C VAL A 54 3.56 17.88 -4.54
N ASP A 55 2.53 18.05 -3.71
CA ASP A 55 2.64 18.76 -2.45
C ASP A 55 3.01 17.86 -1.30
N ALA A 56 2.55 16.62 -1.33
CA ALA A 56 2.84 15.62 -0.32
C ALA A 56 2.61 14.22 -0.89
N LEU A 57 3.13 13.22 -0.19
CA LEU A 57 3.00 11.82 -0.55
C LEU A 57 2.41 11.02 0.60
N VAL A 58 1.65 9.97 0.27
CA VAL A 58 1.38 8.87 1.20
C VAL A 58 1.95 7.60 0.61
N LEU A 59 2.91 7.02 1.31
CA LEU A 59 3.70 5.89 0.84
C LEU A 59 3.80 4.83 1.94
N ASP A 60 4.14 3.61 1.53
CA ASP A 60 4.79 2.68 2.45
C ASP A 60 6.21 3.18 2.70
N ILE A 61 6.46 3.71 3.90
CA ILE A 61 7.74 4.33 4.25
C ILE A 61 8.89 3.32 4.33
N ARG A 62 8.61 2.02 4.36
CA ARG A 62 9.64 0.98 4.27
C ARG A 62 10.32 0.97 2.91
N SER A 63 9.64 1.50 1.87
CA SER A 63 10.20 1.66 0.52
C SER A 63 10.95 2.96 0.33
N LEU A 64 10.92 3.87 1.32
CA LEU A 64 11.50 5.19 1.25
C LEU A 64 12.96 5.15 1.73
N THR A 65 13.85 5.75 0.93
CA THR A 65 15.22 6.01 1.37
C THR A 65 15.21 7.26 2.23
N PRO A 66 15.63 7.19 3.52
CA PRO A 66 15.69 8.35 4.40
C PRO A 66 16.57 9.46 3.81
N ALA A 67 16.10 10.70 3.94
CA ALA A 67 16.84 11.87 3.48
C ALA A 67 16.50 13.08 4.36
N ASN A 68 17.49 13.97 4.54
CA ASN A 68 17.34 15.11 5.43
C ASN A 68 16.37 16.18 4.92
N ASP A 69 16.09 16.20 3.62
CA ASP A 69 15.16 17.16 3.01
C ASP A 69 13.69 16.74 3.18
N LEU A 70 13.44 15.52 3.67
CA LEU A 70 12.11 14.97 3.82
C LEU A 70 11.66 14.98 5.28
N ILE A 71 10.40 15.32 5.50
CA ILE A 71 9.70 15.09 6.75
C ILE A 71 8.79 13.88 6.55
N VAL A 72 8.93 12.90 7.43
CA VAL A 72 8.13 11.66 7.38
C VAL A 72 7.34 11.53 8.67
N GLU A 73 6.03 11.49 8.57
CA GLU A 73 5.13 11.20 9.68
C GLU A 73 4.50 9.83 9.47
N THR A 74 4.76 8.90 10.37
CA THR A 74 4.11 7.58 10.33
C THR A 74 2.64 7.73 10.70
N LEU A 75 1.74 7.30 9.83
CA LEU A 75 0.30 7.39 10.04
C LEU A 75 -0.29 6.11 10.63
N CYS A 76 0.15 4.96 10.15
CA CYS A 76 -0.35 3.66 10.62
C CYS A 76 0.60 2.54 10.25
N GLU A 77 0.39 1.40 10.88
CA GLU A 77 1.04 0.14 10.55
C GLU A 77 -0.05 -0.88 10.23
N MET A 78 0.06 -1.55 9.09
CA MET A 78 -0.96 -2.47 8.59
C MET A 78 -0.35 -3.85 8.33
N PRO A 79 -0.89 -4.91 8.95
CA PRO A 79 -0.36 -6.25 8.77
C PRO A 79 -0.55 -6.74 7.32
N GLY A 80 0.48 -7.42 6.82
CA GLY A 80 0.43 -8.13 5.55
C GLY A 80 -0.15 -9.53 5.73
N ALA A 81 -0.61 -10.11 4.63
CA ALA A 81 -1.14 -11.46 4.62
C ALA A 81 -0.96 -12.11 3.25
N PHE A 82 -0.94 -13.44 3.25
CA PHE A 82 -1.22 -14.23 2.06
C PHE A 82 -2.72 -14.45 1.99
N MET A 83 -3.33 -14.08 0.88
CA MET A 83 -4.78 -14.13 0.71
C MET A 83 -5.17 -14.79 -0.61
N CYS A 84 -6.33 -15.42 -0.61
CA CYS A 84 -6.91 -16.05 -1.79
C CYS A 84 -8.43 -15.87 -1.80
N ARG A 85 -9.08 -16.27 -2.92
CA ARG A 85 -10.53 -16.20 -3.04
C ARG A 85 -11.23 -17.15 -2.08
N LYS A 86 -12.47 -16.86 -1.76
CA LYS A 86 -13.35 -17.83 -1.09
C LYS A 86 -13.49 -19.08 -1.96
N GLY A 87 -13.42 -20.25 -1.33
CA GLY A 87 -13.50 -21.52 -2.01
C GLY A 87 -12.20 -21.99 -2.67
N HIS A 88 -11.10 -21.25 -2.51
CA HIS A 88 -9.77 -21.70 -2.94
C HIS A 88 -9.39 -22.99 -2.18
N PRO A 89 -8.73 -23.97 -2.84
CA PRO A 89 -8.35 -25.22 -2.19
C PRO A 89 -7.57 -25.06 -0.87
N LEU A 90 -6.70 -24.04 -0.78
CA LEU A 90 -5.90 -23.79 0.43
C LEU A 90 -6.71 -23.29 1.62
N THR A 91 -7.93 -22.83 1.43
CA THR A 91 -8.79 -22.38 2.55
C THR A 91 -9.22 -23.51 3.47
N LYS A 92 -9.13 -24.75 3.00
CA LYS A 92 -9.47 -25.94 3.80
C LYS A 92 -8.32 -26.42 4.68
N GLU A 93 -7.12 -25.89 4.46
CA GLU A 93 -5.94 -26.32 5.19
C GLU A 93 -5.82 -25.59 6.53
N ARG A 94 -5.48 -26.35 7.58
CA ARG A 94 -5.26 -25.77 8.91
C ARG A 94 -3.94 -25.03 9.02
N GLN A 95 -2.94 -25.48 8.24
CA GLN A 95 -1.61 -24.88 8.15
C GLN A 95 -1.20 -24.88 6.70
N VAL A 96 -0.79 -23.71 6.22
CA VAL A 96 -0.34 -23.53 4.84
C VAL A 96 1.15 -23.23 4.85
N THR A 97 1.91 -24.04 4.14
CA THR A 97 3.35 -23.82 3.95
C THR A 97 3.62 -23.01 2.69
N LEU A 98 4.79 -22.41 2.57
CA LEU A 98 5.20 -21.72 1.35
C LEU A 98 5.13 -22.64 0.14
N LYS A 99 5.57 -23.89 0.27
CA LYS A 99 5.54 -24.87 -0.81
C LYS A 99 4.12 -25.10 -1.34
N MET A 100 3.12 -25.13 -0.45
CA MET A 100 1.71 -25.25 -0.84
C MET A 100 1.25 -24.02 -1.63
N VAL A 101 1.63 -22.83 -1.20
CA VAL A 101 1.33 -21.58 -1.92
C VAL A 101 1.96 -21.57 -3.31
N GLN A 102 3.18 -22.04 -3.43
CA GLN A 102 3.94 -22.06 -4.70
C GLN A 102 3.38 -23.02 -5.75
N ALA A 103 2.42 -23.87 -5.40
CA ALA A 103 1.66 -24.63 -6.38
C ALA A 103 0.73 -23.74 -7.23
N TYR A 104 0.53 -22.49 -6.82
CA TYR A 104 -0.32 -21.49 -7.48
C TYR A 104 0.50 -20.27 -7.87
N SER A 105 -0.04 -19.43 -8.77
CA SER A 105 0.57 -18.15 -9.07
C SER A 105 0.49 -17.24 -7.85
N VAL A 106 1.58 -16.55 -7.54
CA VAL A 106 1.66 -15.58 -6.44
C VAL A 106 1.74 -14.19 -7.03
N ALA A 107 0.86 -13.32 -6.58
CA ALA A 107 0.73 -11.93 -7.02
C ALA A 107 1.16 -10.97 -5.92
N SER A 108 1.84 -9.90 -6.29
CA SER A 108 2.20 -8.82 -5.37
C SER A 108 2.54 -7.56 -6.14
N THR A 109 2.33 -6.40 -5.53
CA THR A 109 3.02 -5.18 -5.95
C THR A 109 4.51 -5.31 -5.59
N PRO A 110 5.41 -4.48 -6.14
CA PRO A 110 6.81 -4.48 -5.72
C PRO A 110 6.93 -4.32 -4.19
N LEU A 111 7.69 -5.19 -3.56
CA LEU A 111 7.91 -5.22 -2.12
C LEU A 111 9.25 -4.56 -1.78
N SER A 112 9.34 -3.94 -0.59
CA SER A 112 10.58 -3.36 -0.12
C SER A 112 11.63 -4.43 0.18
N ASP A 113 12.90 -4.04 0.19
CA ASP A 113 14.01 -4.93 0.59
C ASP A 113 13.85 -5.44 2.02
N GLU A 114 13.30 -4.62 2.90
CA GLU A 114 13.02 -5.01 4.29
C GLU A 114 11.99 -6.14 4.36
N VAL A 115 10.89 -6.02 3.62
CA VAL A 115 9.88 -7.08 3.55
C VAL A 115 10.45 -8.33 2.89
N ALA A 116 11.25 -8.18 1.83
CA ALA A 116 11.93 -9.32 1.20
C ALA A 116 12.78 -10.09 2.21
N ARG A 117 13.54 -9.39 3.05
CA ARG A 117 14.34 -10.04 4.12
C ARG A 117 13.46 -10.77 5.13
N ILE A 118 12.36 -10.18 5.54
CA ILE A 118 11.41 -10.81 6.48
C ILE A 118 10.87 -12.11 5.88
N LEU A 119 10.47 -12.08 4.60
CA LEU A 119 9.95 -13.27 3.91
C LEU A 119 11.00 -14.38 3.83
N VAL A 120 12.23 -14.05 3.45
CA VAL A 120 13.33 -15.02 3.37
C VAL A 120 13.68 -15.60 4.74
N ASP A 121 13.77 -14.75 5.76
CA ASP A 121 14.06 -15.20 7.12
C ASP A 121 12.95 -16.13 7.65
N ARG A 122 11.71 -15.87 7.27
CA ARG A 122 10.57 -16.64 7.76
C ARG A 122 10.35 -17.94 7.02
N TYR A 123 10.51 -17.93 5.69
CA TYR A 123 10.10 -19.04 4.81
C TYR A 123 11.23 -19.61 3.98
N GLY A 124 12.43 -19.05 4.03
CA GLY A 124 13.58 -19.50 3.27
C GLY A 124 13.77 -18.75 1.95
N PRO A 125 14.86 -19.08 1.22
CA PRO A 125 15.26 -18.34 0.01
C PRO A 125 14.20 -18.30 -1.08
N ASP A 126 13.37 -19.33 -1.19
CA ASP A 126 12.30 -19.39 -2.20
C ASP A 126 11.18 -18.38 -1.96
N ALA A 127 11.15 -17.74 -0.80
CA ALA A 127 10.22 -16.68 -0.48
C ALA A 127 10.71 -15.29 -0.91
N HIS A 128 11.94 -15.17 -1.42
CA HIS A 128 12.37 -13.90 -1.98
C HIS A 128 11.39 -13.49 -3.10
N PRO A 129 10.90 -12.25 -3.13
CA PRO A 129 9.91 -11.83 -4.13
C PRO A 129 10.30 -12.12 -5.57
N ASP A 130 11.58 -12.02 -5.92
CA ASP A 130 12.05 -12.31 -7.27
C ASP A 130 11.88 -13.79 -7.66
N VAL A 131 11.81 -14.68 -6.67
CA VAL A 131 11.57 -16.11 -6.88
C VAL A 131 10.09 -16.44 -6.71
N MET A 132 9.48 -15.94 -5.65
CA MET A 132 8.13 -16.32 -5.25
C MET A 132 7.04 -15.69 -6.12
N VAL A 133 7.21 -14.41 -6.49
CA VAL A 133 6.13 -13.64 -7.14
C VAL A 133 6.14 -13.85 -8.65
N ASN A 134 5.04 -14.39 -9.16
CA ASN A 134 4.83 -14.62 -10.60
C ASN A 134 4.19 -13.42 -11.31
N LEU A 135 3.28 -12.73 -10.63
CA LEU A 135 2.49 -11.64 -11.18
C LEU A 135 2.80 -10.38 -10.38
N ARG A 136 3.42 -9.41 -11.02
CA ARG A 136 3.87 -8.19 -10.36
C ARG A 136 3.47 -6.97 -11.18
N CYS A 137 2.81 -6.02 -10.52
CA CYS A 137 2.55 -4.69 -11.09
C CYS A 137 2.31 -3.68 -9.97
N GLU A 138 2.36 -2.39 -10.32
CA GLU A 138 2.11 -1.31 -9.34
C GLU A 138 0.63 -1.16 -8.97
N GLU A 139 -0.29 -1.78 -9.71
CA GLU A 139 -1.73 -1.60 -9.55
C GLU A 139 -2.33 -2.74 -8.74
N ILE A 140 -2.42 -2.57 -7.42
CA ILE A 140 -2.93 -3.61 -6.53
C ILE A 140 -4.39 -4.00 -6.85
N SER A 141 -5.21 -3.05 -7.29
CA SER A 141 -6.62 -3.33 -7.61
C SER A 141 -6.75 -4.39 -8.70
N SER A 142 -5.91 -4.32 -9.73
CA SER A 142 -5.89 -5.33 -10.80
C SER A 142 -5.45 -6.69 -10.30
N LEU A 143 -4.45 -6.74 -9.42
CA LEU A 143 -4.01 -8.01 -8.82
C LEU A 143 -5.10 -8.64 -7.96
N LEU A 144 -5.83 -7.84 -7.18
CA LEU A 144 -6.93 -8.33 -6.38
C LEU A 144 -8.07 -8.88 -7.25
N ASP A 145 -8.38 -8.23 -8.37
CA ASP A 145 -9.38 -8.74 -9.30
C ASP A 145 -8.99 -10.10 -9.90
N VAL A 146 -7.71 -10.28 -10.23
CA VAL A 146 -7.18 -11.58 -10.70
C VAL A 146 -7.33 -12.64 -9.62
N VAL A 147 -7.00 -12.32 -8.37
CA VAL A 147 -7.09 -13.26 -7.24
C VAL A 147 -8.53 -13.66 -6.95
N ARG A 148 -9.48 -12.76 -7.14
CA ARG A 148 -10.92 -13.05 -6.92
C ARG A 148 -11.48 -14.07 -7.92
N THR A 149 -10.90 -14.17 -9.11
CA THR A 149 -11.43 -14.97 -10.21
C THR A 149 -10.54 -16.15 -10.61
N THR A 150 -9.41 -16.35 -9.93
CA THR A 150 -8.46 -17.44 -10.22
C THR A 150 -8.00 -18.09 -8.92
N ASP A 151 -7.13 -19.09 -9.03
CA ASP A 151 -6.47 -19.70 -7.88
C ASP A 151 -5.16 -19.00 -7.48
N ALA A 152 -4.89 -17.81 -8.00
CA ALA A 152 -3.73 -17.03 -7.58
C ALA A 152 -3.84 -16.63 -6.11
N VAL A 153 -2.68 -16.51 -5.48
CA VAL A 153 -2.53 -16.06 -4.08
C VAL A 153 -1.86 -14.68 -4.10
N VAL A 154 -2.38 -13.73 -3.35
CA VAL A 154 -1.78 -12.40 -3.24
C VAL A 154 -1.08 -12.23 -1.90
N VAL A 155 0.08 -11.56 -1.92
CA VAL A 155 0.74 -11.03 -0.73
C VAL A 155 0.49 -9.53 -0.70
N ALA A 156 -0.28 -9.08 0.28
CA ALA A 156 -0.68 -7.67 0.37
C ALA A 156 -1.13 -7.33 1.81
N VAL A 157 -1.36 -6.06 2.05
CA VAL A 157 -1.98 -5.59 3.29
C VAL A 157 -3.37 -6.24 3.44
N ARG A 158 -3.62 -6.85 4.60
CA ARG A 158 -4.85 -7.62 4.86
C ARG A 158 -6.12 -6.78 4.67
N SER A 159 -6.11 -5.55 5.12
CA SER A 159 -7.28 -4.68 5.07
C SER A 159 -7.66 -4.21 3.67
N LEU A 160 -6.80 -4.40 2.65
CA LEU A 160 -7.10 -4.04 1.26
C LEU A 160 -8.18 -4.93 0.63
N ALA A 161 -8.36 -6.14 1.14
CA ALA A 161 -9.28 -7.12 0.55
C ALA A 161 -10.03 -7.90 1.63
N PRO A 162 -10.99 -7.25 2.34
CA PRO A 162 -11.76 -7.92 3.39
C PRO A 162 -12.57 -9.10 2.88
N ASP A 163 -12.90 -9.11 1.58
CA ASP A 163 -13.65 -10.19 0.92
C ASP A 163 -12.81 -11.44 0.62
N LEU A 164 -11.48 -11.32 0.65
CA LEU A 164 -10.60 -12.47 0.47
C LEU A 164 -10.39 -13.24 1.77
N VAL A 165 -9.91 -14.46 1.65
CA VAL A 165 -9.59 -15.33 2.78
C VAL A 165 -8.10 -15.23 3.09
N GLU A 166 -7.76 -14.94 4.34
CA GLU A 166 -6.38 -15.00 4.80
C GLU A 166 -5.95 -16.45 5.01
N LEU A 167 -4.84 -16.83 4.39
CA LEU A 167 -4.27 -18.16 4.56
C LEU A 167 -3.59 -18.30 5.92
N LYS A 168 -3.78 -19.45 6.55
CA LYS A 168 -3.19 -19.79 7.85
C LYS A 168 -1.75 -20.26 7.67
N MET A 169 -0.86 -19.30 7.39
CA MET A 169 0.55 -19.61 7.13
C MET A 169 1.25 -20.22 8.34
N SER A 170 2.09 -21.21 8.07
CA SER A 170 2.96 -21.84 9.06
C SER A 170 4.41 -21.83 8.53
N PRO A 171 5.32 -21.05 9.12
CA PRO A 171 5.11 -20.09 10.21
C PRO A 171 4.24 -18.88 9.79
N THR A 172 3.69 -18.20 10.79
CA THR A 172 2.85 -17.01 10.57
C THR A 172 3.65 -15.88 9.92
N LEU A 173 3.06 -15.18 8.95
CA LEU A 173 3.67 -13.98 8.40
C LEU A 173 3.64 -12.85 9.43
N SER A 174 4.79 -12.23 9.67
CA SER A 174 4.94 -11.12 10.61
C SER A 174 5.44 -9.85 9.93
N ALA A 175 5.06 -9.64 8.67
CA ALA A 175 5.37 -8.43 7.93
C ALA A 175 4.20 -7.46 7.99
N SER A 176 4.50 -6.17 8.00
CA SER A 176 3.51 -5.10 7.94
C SER A 176 3.99 -3.98 7.05
N ALA A 177 3.05 -3.24 6.45
CA ALA A 177 3.33 -1.98 5.78
C ALA A 177 3.23 -0.85 6.81
N LYS A 178 4.07 0.17 6.65
CA LYS A 178 4.00 1.41 7.44
C LYS A 178 3.67 2.55 6.49
N PHE A 179 2.44 3.03 6.53
CA PHE A 179 2.04 4.17 5.71
C PHE A 179 2.40 5.47 6.42
N GLY A 180 3.02 6.35 5.66
CA GLY A 180 3.44 7.64 6.18
C GLY A 180 3.12 8.78 5.23
N TRP A 181 2.97 9.96 5.83
CA TRP A 181 2.85 11.23 5.12
C TRP A 181 4.23 11.82 4.94
N VAL A 182 4.60 12.09 3.69
CA VAL A 182 5.93 12.57 3.32
C VAL A 182 5.82 13.95 2.67
N SER A 183 6.60 14.90 3.16
CA SER A 183 6.64 16.26 2.64
C SER A 183 8.07 16.78 2.62
N LEU A 184 8.30 17.89 1.92
CA LEU A 184 9.60 18.58 1.91
C LEU A 184 9.74 19.42 3.18
N ARG A 185 10.89 19.31 3.85
CA ARG A 185 11.21 20.11 5.03
C ARG A 185 11.27 21.60 4.73
N SER A 186 11.71 21.95 3.55
CA SER A 186 11.88 23.36 3.11
C SER A 186 10.57 24.00 2.64
N ARG A 187 9.45 23.25 2.62
CA ARG A 187 8.18 23.73 2.10
C ARG A 187 7.17 23.87 3.22
N ARG A 188 6.51 25.04 3.29
CA ARG A 188 5.42 25.27 4.22
C ARG A 188 4.16 24.56 3.73
N GLU A 189 3.51 23.81 4.63
CA GLU A 189 2.28 23.12 4.32
C GLU A 189 1.12 24.09 4.16
N ALA A 190 0.40 23.99 3.03
CA ALA A 190 -0.82 24.77 2.81
C ALA A 190 -1.96 24.26 3.71
N PRO A 191 -2.91 25.14 4.13
CA PRO A 191 -4.01 24.71 5.02
C PRO A 191 -4.82 23.53 4.48
N LEU A 192 -5.11 23.51 3.17
CA LEU A 192 -5.85 22.41 2.56
C LEU A 192 -5.08 21.09 2.66
N CYS A 193 -3.77 21.14 2.52
CA CYS A 193 -2.90 19.96 2.66
C CYS A 193 -2.94 19.41 4.08
N GLU A 194 -2.96 20.30 5.09
CA GLU A 194 -3.10 19.91 6.50
C GLU A 194 -4.45 19.23 6.77
N PHE A 195 -5.54 19.76 6.24
CA PHE A 195 -6.85 19.12 6.35
C PHE A 195 -6.87 17.73 5.73
N LEU A 196 -6.27 17.57 4.55
CA LEU A 196 -6.16 16.28 3.89
C LEU A 196 -5.29 15.29 4.68
N ARG A 197 -4.19 15.77 5.27
CA ARG A 197 -3.35 14.94 6.14
C ARG A 197 -4.13 14.43 7.34
N ASN A 198 -4.87 15.29 8.01
CA ASN A 198 -5.68 14.91 9.17
C ASN A 198 -6.79 13.94 8.78
N HIS A 199 -7.45 14.15 7.65
CA HIS A 199 -8.49 13.24 7.17
C HIS A 199 -7.92 11.88 6.75
N THR A 200 -6.75 11.87 6.14
CA THR A 200 -6.02 10.64 5.83
C THR A 200 -5.76 9.80 7.08
N LYS A 201 -5.33 10.44 8.17
CA LYS A 201 -5.17 9.76 9.46
C LYS A 201 -6.48 9.10 9.92
N GLU A 202 -7.58 9.82 9.84
CA GLU A 202 -8.89 9.29 10.24
C GLU A 202 -9.30 8.07 9.41
N ILE A 203 -9.14 8.14 8.08
CA ILE A 203 -9.45 7.02 7.19
C ILE A 203 -8.60 5.79 7.55
N LEU A 204 -7.30 5.96 7.75
CA LEU A 204 -6.39 4.85 8.03
C LEU A 204 -6.60 4.24 9.41
N HIS A 205 -7.09 5.01 10.38
CA HIS A 205 -7.42 4.50 11.72
C HIS A 205 -8.72 3.70 11.77
N THR A 206 -9.60 3.86 10.79
CA THR A 206 -10.86 3.11 10.70
C THR A 206 -10.79 1.91 9.74
N SER A 207 -9.67 1.70 9.11
CA SER A 207 -9.47 0.61 8.13
C SER A 207 -9.02 -0.68 8.77
#